data_6d97e67ec6f4263f96e8e83d6363b3af
#
_entry.id   6d97e67ec6f4263f96e8e83d6363b3af
#
_cell.length_a   1.000
_cell.length_b   1.000
_cell.length_c   1.000
_cell.angle_alpha   90.00
_cell.angle_beta   90.00
_cell.angle_gamma   90.00
#
_symmetry.space_group_name_H-M   'P 1'
#
loop_
_entity.id
_entity.type
_entity.pdbx_description
1 polymer ?
#
loop_
_entity_poly.entity_id
_entity_poly.type
_entity_poly.pdbx_seq_one_letter_code
_entity_poly.pdbx_strand_id
1 'polypeptide(L)'
;MISKNLFYKKNESDSKKWFQTFSGNRQAIQTLLSSNQEVSRTIKDLKKKLSELQDKMNVVLSLSEKSSRITKILVSFTGTEKLEGKLNLTYQSGKVSWKPFYSVSMDGKEKIEFEYLAEINQESGEDWKNINLLLSTSSPDVSGRRPRLSSQRLYDQKKQTNKDGIVAVQSQNLTEELNVAPEVESPEAETTGRSEESGSGFLFRYSKPVTLLSRKESKKISLASFMTEATFTTLYVPSLKRYPLIKGIFKNVSGFPILPGEVVVFRQAGMVGTSNFGYVSPGEKAEISFGSENEIRAIYRKESNQTKEGILSGAKVIEKSIRVELENFGKESRMISFQESIPVSGVESVKVFIDSNTTSGHSEIRKDSGILEWRLDLKPNQKQEIKLKYKVSFPAEFDLNL
;
A
#
# COMPACT_ATOMS: atom_id res chain seq x y z
N MET A 1 56.80 -15.98 65.56
CA MET A 1 57.68 -15.42 64.52
C MET A 1 58.35 -16.53 63.71
N ILE A 2 57.57 -17.49 63.17
CA ILE A 2 58.08 -18.56 62.28
C ILE A 2 56.91 -18.94 61.36
N SER A 3 56.69 -18.18 60.35
CA SER A 3 55.79 -18.64 59.26
C SER A 3 55.82 -17.78 57.95
N LYS A 4 56.95 -17.03 57.77
CA LYS A 4 57.01 -16.20 56.51
C LYS A 4 58.09 -16.64 55.50
N ASN A 5 58.85 -17.69 55.74
CA ASN A 5 59.97 -18.10 54.86
C ASN A 5 59.75 -19.40 54.06
N LEU A 6 58.56 -20.00 54.08
CA LEU A 6 58.32 -21.27 53.39
C LEU A 6 57.58 -21.08 52.05
N PHE A 7 57.15 -19.87 51.78
CA PHE A 7 56.39 -19.60 50.48
C PHE A 7 57.27 -19.07 49.33
N TYR A 8 58.49 -18.67 49.59
CA TYR A 8 59.34 -18.00 48.60
C TYR A 8 60.27 -18.91 47.78
N LYS A 9 60.46 -20.17 48.16
CA LYS A 9 61.38 -21.09 47.44
C LYS A 9 60.71 -22.10 46.53
N LYS A 10 59.37 -22.12 46.47
CA LYS A 10 58.63 -23.07 45.63
C LYS A 10 58.14 -22.42 44.34
N ASN A 11 58.32 -21.12 44.13
CA ASN A 11 57.69 -20.39 43.06
C ASN A 11 58.55 -20.16 41.79
N GLU A 12 59.87 -20.35 41.82
CA GLU A 12 60.66 -20.08 40.61
C GLU A 12 60.64 -21.22 39.58
N SER A 13 60.54 -22.44 39.99
CA SER A 13 60.45 -23.61 39.11
C SER A 13 59.00 -23.73 38.52
N ASP A 14 57.99 -23.35 39.29
CA ASP A 14 56.63 -23.38 38.84
C ASP A 14 56.27 -22.18 37.88
N SER A 15 56.89 -21.03 38.09
CA SER A 15 56.72 -19.89 37.23
C SER A 15 57.26 -20.10 35.79
N LYS A 16 58.43 -20.76 35.68
CA LYS A 16 59.00 -21.12 34.36
C LYS A 16 58.14 -22.14 33.62
N LYS A 17 57.61 -23.14 34.32
CA LYS A 17 56.68 -24.11 33.74
C LYS A 17 55.35 -23.44 33.32
N TRP A 18 54.86 -22.53 34.13
CA TRP A 18 53.66 -21.73 33.79
C TRP A 18 53.89 -20.87 32.55
N PHE A 19 55.02 -20.18 32.45
CA PHE A 19 55.37 -19.37 31.30
C PHE A 19 55.52 -20.21 30.01
N GLN A 20 56.13 -21.41 30.11
CA GLN A 20 56.23 -22.33 28.97
C GLN A 20 54.86 -22.88 28.53
N THR A 21 54.01 -23.24 29.50
CA THR A 21 52.64 -23.71 29.19
C THR A 21 51.78 -22.57 28.61
N PHE A 22 51.94 -21.35 29.14
CA PHE A 22 51.22 -20.18 28.67
C PHE A 22 51.66 -19.74 27.26
N SER A 23 52.97 -19.80 26.97
CA SER A 23 53.49 -19.49 25.64
C SER A 23 53.08 -20.56 24.60
N GLY A 24 53.07 -21.85 24.96
CA GLY A 24 52.59 -22.93 24.11
C GLY A 24 51.08 -22.83 23.81
N ASN A 25 50.29 -22.53 24.85
CA ASN A 25 48.84 -22.29 24.65
C ASN A 25 48.57 -21.06 23.81
N ARG A 26 49.36 -19.97 23.98
CA ARG A 26 49.21 -18.76 23.14
C ARG A 26 49.51 -19.03 21.67
N GLN A 27 50.52 -19.83 21.39
CA GLN A 27 50.89 -20.23 20.04
C GLN A 27 49.84 -21.15 19.42
N ALA A 28 49.29 -22.09 20.19
CA ALA A 28 48.18 -22.95 19.77
C ALA A 28 46.89 -22.13 19.48
N ILE A 29 46.56 -21.15 20.32
CA ILE A 29 45.42 -20.24 20.13
C ILE A 29 45.63 -19.41 18.87
N GLN A 30 46.81 -18.85 18.63
CA GLN A 30 47.11 -18.11 17.40
C GLN A 30 46.97 -18.96 16.14
N THR A 31 47.46 -20.21 16.19
CA THR A 31 47.29 -21.15 15.06
C THR A 31 45.83 -21.48 14.84
N LEU A 32 45.04 -21.72 15.87
CA LEU A 32 43.61 -21.96 15.76
C LEU A 32 42.84 -20.72 15.22
N LEU A 33 43.22 -19.53 15.66
CA LEU A 33 42.61 -18.29 15.17
C LEU A 33 42.93 -18.05 13.68
N SER A 34 44.18 -18.28 13.24
CA SER A 34 44.58 -18.16 11.85
C SER A 34 43.87 -19.20 10.96
N SER A 35 43.78 -20.46 11.40
CA SER A 35 43.04 -21.52 10.71
C SER A 35 41.54 -21.20 10.62
N ASN A 36 40.95 -20.69 11.69
CA ASN A 36 39.53 -20.28 11.69
C ASN A 36 39.27 -19.11 10.73
N GLN A 37 40.22 -18.16 10.63
CA GLN A 37 40.14 -17.08 9.65
C GLN A 37 40.22 -17.59 8.19
N GLU A 38 41.12 -18.57 7.96
CA GLU A 38 41.26 -19.18 6.63
C GLU A 38 40.01 -19.97 6.23
N VAL A 39 39.47 -20.78 7.15
CA VAL A 39 38.20 -21.49 6.96
C VAL A 39 37.04 -20.48 6.69
N SER A 40 36.98 -19.39 7.44
CA SER A 40 35.97 -18.36 7.27
C SER A 40 36.05 -17.67 5.90
N ARG A 41 37.27 -17.42 5.39
CA ARG A 41 37.49 -16.90 4.03
C ARG A 41 37.04 -17.90 2.97
N THR A 42 37.41 -19.17 3.13
CA THR A 42 37.01 -20.24 2.21
C THR A 42 35.50 -20.41 2.16
N ILE A 43 34.82 -20.34 3.30
CA ILE A 43 33.35 -20.37 3.38
C ILE A 43 32.73 -19.18 2.63
N LYS A 44 33.30 -17.98 2.79
CA LYS A 44 32.83 -16.79 2.10
C LYS A 44 32.98 -16.90 0.58
N ASP A 45 34.13 -17.41 0.13
CA ASP A 45 34.41 -17.60 -1.29
C ASP A 45 33.54 -18.71 -1.92
N LEU A 46 33.31 -19.81 -1.19
CA LEU A 46 32.38 -20.85 -1.62
C LEU A 46 30.96 -20.36 -1.69
N LYS A 47 30.50 -19.57 -0.71
CA LYS A 47 29.16 -18.95 -0.77
C LYS A 47 29.02 -18.02 -1.96
N LYS A 48 30.05 -17.23 -2.29
CA LYS A 48 30.06 -16.37 -3.46
C LYS A 48 29.96 -17.18 -4.75
N LYS A 49 30.78 -18.21 -4.90
CA LYS A 49 30.72 -19.13 -6.06
C LYS A 49 29.37 -19.84 -6.20
N LEU A 50 28.75 -20.21 -5.08
CA LEU A 50 27.44 -20.84 -5.06
C LEU A 50 26.37 -19.87 -5.57
N SER A 51 26.39 -18.61 -5.12
CA SER A 51 25.51 -17.57 -5.63
C SER A 51 25.70 -17.34 -7.15
N GLU A 52 26.95 -17.21 -7.59
CA GLU A 52 27.26 -17.05 -9.04
C GLU A 52 26.78 -18.23 -9.89
N LEU A 53 26.90 -19.45 -9.37
CA LEU A 53 26.40 -20.66 -10.05
C LEU A 53 24.87 -20.73 -10.05
N GLN A 54 24.22 -20.32 -8.96
CA GLN A 54 22.76 -20.23 -8.90
C GLN A 54 22.22 -19.20 -9.89
N ASP A 55 22.88 -18.03 -10.01
CA ASP A 55 22.50 -17.02 -11.01
C ASP A 55 22.67 -17.54 -12.44
N LYS A 56 23.79 -18.22 -12.73
CA LYS A 56 23.99 -18.87 -14.02
C LYS A 56 22.96 -19.96 -14.30
N MET A 57 22.64 -20.77 -13.31
CA MET A 57 21.60 -21.79 -13.43
C MET A 57 20.23 -21.18 -13.71
N ASN A 58 19.87 -20.10 -13.02
CA ASN A 58 18.61 -19.38 -13.24
C ASN A 58 18.56 -18.80 -14.67
N VAL A 59 19.68 -18.25 -15.17
CA VAL A 59 19.78 -17.80 -16.56
C VAL A 59 19.60 -18.95 -17.54
N VAL A 60 20.26 -20.10 -17.33
CA VAL A 60 20.13 -21.28 -18.21
C VAL A 60 18.73 -21.87 -18.14
N LEU A 61 18.11 -21.94 -16.94
CA LEU A 61 16.73 -22.39 -16.79
C LEU A 61 15.76 -21.44 -17.50
N SER A 62 15.96 -20.12 -17.38
CA SER A 62 15.16 -19.13 -18.11
C SER A 62 15.34 -19.21 -19.63
N LEU A 63 16.51 -19.63 -20.10
CA LEU A 63 16.76 -19.90 -21.52
C LEU A 63 16.19 -21.26 -21.95
N SER A 64 16.19 -22.26 -21.07
CA SER A 64 15.63 -23.58 -21.33
C SER A 64 14.09 -23.57 -21.33
N GLU A 65 13.47 -22.79 -20.47
CA GLU A 65 12.02 -22.50 -20.55
C GLU A 65 11.64 -21.76 -21.83
N LYS A 66 12.62 -21.05 -22.44
CA LYS A 66 12.52 -20.46 -23.78
C LYS A 66 12.72 -21.47 -24.91
N SER A 67 13.01 -22.74 -24.63
CA SER A 67 12.88 -23.78 -25.65
C SER A 67 11.39 -23.93 -25.95
N SER A 68 10.95 -23.06 -26.81
CA SER A 68 9.59 -22.77 -27.17
C SER A 68 8.97 -24.06 -27.73
N ARG A 69 7.92 -24.54 -27.12
CA ARG A 69 6.96 -25.40 -27.80
C ARG A 69 6.40 -24.58 -28.98
N ILE A 70 6.97 -24.78 -30.16
CA ILE A 70 6.46 -24.16 -31.36
C ILE A 70 5.17 -24.90 -31.72
N THR A 71 4.02 -24.26 -31.54
CA THR A 71 2.75 -24.78 -32.03
C THR A 71 2.66 -24.44 -33.52
N LYS A 72 2.70 -25.45 -34.38
CA LYS A 72 2.48 -25.26 -35.82
C LYS A 72 1.01 -25.50 -36.13
N ILE A 73 0.36 -24.52 -36.75
CA ILE A 73 -0.99 -24.66 -37.27
C ILE A 73 -0.86 -24.97 -38.76
N LEU A 74 -1.27 -26.19 -39.15
CA LEU A 74 -1.29 -26.65 -40.55
C LEU A 74 -2.72 -26.49 -41.09
N VAL A 75 -2.87 -25.64 -42.09
CA VAL A 75 -4.15 -25.50 -42.81
C VAL A 75 -3.98 -26.09 -44.19
N SER A 76 -4.69 -27.18 -44.47
CA SER A 76 -4.67 -27.83 -45.77
C SER A 76 -5.84 -27.38 -46.61
N PHE A 77 -5.54 -26.95 -47.83
CA PHE A 77 -6.57 -26.57 -48.82
C PHE A 77 -6.57 -27.64 -49.93
N THR A 78 -7.76 -28.10 -50.28
CA THR A 78 -7.98 -28.98 -51.40
C THR A 78 -8.87 -28.26 -52.40
N GLY A 79 -8.41 -28.12 -53.62
CA GLY A 79 -9.19 -27.47 -54.70
C GLY A 79 -8.59 -27.84 -56.05
N THR A 80 -9.41 -27.83 -57.09
CA THR A 80 -9.03 -28.13 -58.48
C THR A 80 -8.63 -26.85 -59.25
N GLU A 81 -8.83 -25.68 -58.70
CA GLU A 81 -8.52 -24.37 -59.30
C GLU A 81 -7.69 -23.49 -58.38
N LYS A 82 -7.04 -22.46 -58.97
CA LYS A 82 -6.28 -21.47 -58.23
C LYS A 82 -7.23 -20.64 -57.37
N LEU A 83 -7.17 -20.84 -56.03
CA LEU A 83 -7.97 -20.12 -55.03
C LEU A 83 -7.18 -18.91 -54.52
N GLU A 84 -7.79 -17.73 -54.63
CA GLU A 84 -7.33 -16.53 -53.95
C GLU A 84 -8.34 -16.15 -52.87
N GLY A 85 -7.86 -15.98 -51.64
CA GLY A 85 -8.70 -15.66 -50.50
C GLY A 85 -7.92 -15.14 -49.29
N LYS A 86 -8.61 -14.61 -48.29
CA LYS A 86 -8.06 -14.20 -46.98
C LYS A 86 -8.34 -15.31 -45.97
N LEU A 87 -7.32 -15.75 -45.30
CA LEU A 87 -7.42 -16.63 -44.14
C LEU A 87 -7.32 -15.76 -42.87
N ASN A 88 -8.34 -15.76 -42.03
CA ASN A 88 -8.33 -15.14 -40.73
C ASN A 88 -8.06 -16.22 -39.68
N LEU A 89 -6.98 -16.07 -38.93
CA LEU A 89 -6.63 -16.98 -37.84
C LEU A 89 -6.85 -16.26 -36.51
N THR A 90 -7.66 -16.86 -35.65
CA THR A 90 -7.89 -16.37 -34.27
C THR A 90 -7.37 -17.41 -33.28
N TYR A 91 -6.54 -16.99 -32.37
CA TYR A 91 -5.97 -17.88 -31.34
C TYR A 91 -5.77 -17.13 -30.03
N GLN A 92 -5.68 -17.89 -28.94
CA GLN A 92 -5.41 -17.37 -27.61
C GLN A 92 -3.95 -17.59 -27.26
N SER A 93 -3.29 -16.54 -26.78
CA SER A 93 -1.92 -16.59 -26.28
C SER A 93 -1.92 -16.33 -24.79
N GLY A 94 -1.17 -17.15 -24.04
CA GLY A 94 -0.94 -16.94 -22.61
C GLY A 94 0.20 -15.95 -22.33
N LYS A 95 0.43 -15.65 -21.05
CA LYS A 95 1.51 -14.77 -20.58
C LYS A 95 1.42 -13.33 -21.13
N VAL A 96 0.21 -12.86 -21.30
CA VAL A 96 -0.11 -11.47 -21.66
C VAL A 96 -1.08 -10.92 -20.66
N SER A 97 -0.74 -9.76 -20.10
CA SER A 97 -1.60 -9.08 -19.14
C SER A 97 -1.43 -7.58 -19.25
N TRP A 98 -2.40 -6.84 -18.75
CA TRP A 98 -2.27 -5.42 -18.58
C TRP A 98 -2.87 -5.00 -17.24
N LYS A 99 -2.42 -3.88 -16.73
CA LYS A 99 -2.99 -3.22 -15.55
C LYS A 99 -3.07 -1.73 -15.78
N PRO A 100 -4.06 -1.06 -15.20
CA PRO A 100 -4.12 0.39 -15.22
C PRO A 100 -2.99 0.98 -14.38
N PHE A 101 -2.46 2.09 -14.86
CA PHE A 101 -1.45 2.89 -14.20
C PHE A 101 -1.78 4.36 -14.43
N TYR A 102 -1.52 5.21 -13.46
CA TYR A 102 -1.93 6.60 -13.51
C TYR A 102 -0.79 7.54 -13.21
N SER A 103 -0.83 8.72 -13.84
CA SER A 103 -0.03 9.86 -13.49
C SER A 103 -0.97 11.02 -13.16
N VAL A 104 -0.80 11.63 -12.00
CA VAL A 104 -1.61 12.77 -11.59
C VAL A 104 -0.69 13.90 -11.17
N SER A 105 -0.82 15.03 -11.83
CA SER A 105 -0.05 16.24 -11.57
C SER A 105 -0.94 17.37 -11.09
N MET A 106 -0.52 18.07 -10.03
CA MET A 106 -1.15 19.32 -9.60
C MET A 106 -0.77 20.42 -10.58
N ASP A 107 -1.77 20.99 -11.25
CA ASP A 107 -1.62 22.15 -12.13
C ASP A 107 -2.24 23.41 -11.50
N GLY A 108 -1.38 24.25 -10.94
CA GLY A 108 -1.81 25.45 -10.22
C GLY A 108 -2.53 25.15 -8.90
N LYS A 109 -3.62 25.89 -8.64
CA LYS A 109 -4.32 25.86 -7.35
C LYS A 109 -5.69 25.16 -7.40
N GLU A 110 -6.22 24.94 -8.58
CA GLU A 110 -7.62 24.52 -8.76
C GLU A 110 -7.77 23.38 -9.78
N LYS A 111 -6.68 22.91 -10.37
CA LYS A 111 -6.72 21.90 -11.42
C LYS A 111 -5.70 20.80 -11.18
N ILE A 112 -6.02 19.63 -11.72
CA ILE A 112 -5.10 18.53 -11.89
C ILE A 112 -5.07 18.10 -13.35
N GLU A 113 -3.90 17.70 -13.79
CA GLU A 113 -3.70 16.93 -15.01
C GLU A 113 -3.69 15.45 -14.63
N PHE A 114 -4.54 14.68 -15.30
CA PHE A 114 -4.71 13.25 -15.07
C PHE A 114 -4.35 12.49 -16.34
N GLU A 115 -3.44 11.56 -16.24
CA GLU A 115 -3.06 10.68 -17.33
C GLU A 115 -3.40 9.23 -16.98
N TYR A 116 -4.17 8.58 -17.83
CA TYR A 116 -4.56 7.17 -17.75
C TYR A 116 -3.64 6.36 -18.65
N LEU A 117 -2.84 5.47 -18.08
CA LEU A 117 -1.90 4.62 -18.79
C LEU A 117 -2.30 3.14 -18.63
N ALA A 118 -1.97 2.35 -19.63
CA ALA A 118 -1.94 0.91 -19.51
C ALA A 118 -0.50 0.42 -19.42
N GLU A 119 -0.19 -0.33 -18.39
CA GLU A 119 1.06 -1.06 -18.26
C GLU A 119 0.83 -2.49 -18.77
N ILE A 120 1.44 -2.79 -19.93
CA ILE A 120 1.23 -4.05 -20.66
C ILE A 120 2.46 -4.91 -20.48
N ASN A 121 2.23 -6.15 -20.03
CA ASN A 121 3.24 -7.19 -19.98
C ASN A 121 2.94 -8.23 -21.07
N GLN A 122 3.91 -8.50 -21.94
CA GLN A 122 3.76 -9.38 -23.08
C GLN A 122 4.96 -10.33 -23.16
N GLU A 123 4.75 -11.59 -22.82
CA GLU A 123 5.73 -12.68 -22.85
C GLU A 123 5.20 -13.89 -23.66
N SER A 124 4.41 -13.62 -24.71
CA SER A 124 3.79 -14.68 -25.52
C SER A 124 4.80 -15.54 -26.31
N GLY A 125 6.00 -15.02 -26.51
CA GLY A 125 7.00 -15.59 -27.41
C GLY A 125 6.99 -15.03 -28.81
N GLU A 126 6.01 -14.17 -29.15
CA GLU A 126 5.84 -13.53 -30.45
C GLU A 126 5.97 -12.01 -30.34
N ASP A 127 6.74 -11.41 -31.22
CA ASP A 127 6.79 -9.94 -31.34
C ASP A 127 5.59 -9.42 -32.11
N TRP A 128 4.77 -8.64 -31.46
CA TRP A 128 3.60 -8.01 -32.08
C TRP A 128 3.99 -6.64 -32.65
N LYS A 129 4.13 -6.58 -33.97
CA LYS A 129 4.58 -5.35 -34.65
C LYS A 129 3.42 -4.67 -35.34
N ASN A 130 3.25 -3.37 -35.10
CA ASN A 130 2.27 -2.51 -35.75
C ASN A 130 0.82 -3.06 -35.67
N ILE A 131 0.43 -3.50 -34.48
CA ILE A 131 -0.89 -4.09 -34.20
C ILE A 131 -1.90 -3.06 -33.77
N ASN A 132 -3.20 -3.33 -34.02
CA ASN A 132 -4.29 -2.63 -33.38
C ASN A 132 -4.57 -3.25 -32.01
N LEU A 133 -4.46 -2.46 -30.95
CA LEU A 133 -4.56 -2.92 -29.57
C LEU A 133 -5.93 -2.63 -29.00
N LEU A 134 -6.51 -3.65 -28.39
CA LEU A 134 -7.74 -3.58 -27.61
C LEU A 134 -7.45 -4.13 -26.21
N LEU A 135 -7.76 -3.36 -25.19
CA LEU A 135 -7.60 -3.75 -23.78
C LEU A 135 -8.98 -3.91 -23.16
N SER A 136 -9.22 -5.05 -22.54
CA SER A 136 -10.50 -5.35 -21.88
C SER A 136 -10.30 -5.54 -20.38
N THR A 137 -11.24 -5.06 -19.58
CA THR A 137 -11.34 -5.33 -18.15
C THR A 137 -12.07 -6.62 -17.85
N SER A 138 -12.73 -7.22 -18.85
CA SER A 138 -13.38 -8.52 -18.70
C SER A 138 -12.33 -9.61 -18.57
N SER A 139 -12.43 -10.42 -17.51
CA SER A 139 -11.61 -11.63 -17.38
C SER A 139 -12.35 -12.82 -18.00
N PRO A 140 -11.76 -13.53 -18.96
CA PRO A 140 -12.36 -14.75 -19.52
C PRO A 140 -12.47 -15.88 -18.49
N ASP A 141 -11.77 -15.78 -17.36
CA ASP A 141 -11.74 -16.79 -16.30
C ASP A 141 -12.86 -16.67 -15.26
N VAL A 142 -13.75 -15.68 -15.40
CA VAL A 142 -14.94 -15.62 -14.54
C VAL A 142 -15.80 -16.82 -14.89
N SER A 143 -15.59 -17.91 -14.16
CA SER A 143 -16.44 -19.09 -14.30
C SER A 143 -17.87 -18.63 -14.04
N GLY A 144 -18.76 -18.79 -15.03
CA GLY A 144 -20.18 -18.48 -14.93
C GLY A 144 -20.93 -19.35 -13.89
N ARG A 145 -20.22 -19.85 -12.89
CA ARG A 145 -20.76 -20.65 -11.79
C ARG A 145 -21.45 -19.72 -10.83
N ARG A 146 -22.76 -19.86 -10.75
CA ARG A 146 -23.62 -19.18 -9.81
C ARG A 146 -23.16 -19.49 -8.38
N PRO A 147 -22.83 -18.47 -7.55
CA PRO A 147 -22.51 -18.71 -6.15
C PRO A 147 -23.70 -19.36 -5.46
N ARG A 148 -23.45 -20.41 -4.66
CA ARG A 148 -24.48 -21.07 -3.88
C ARG A 148 -24.18 -20.85 -2.42
N LEU A 149 -25.12 -20.25 -1.70
CA LEU A 149 -25.08 -20.14 -0.26
C LEU A 149 -25.30 -21.53 0.36
N SER A 150 -24.40 -21.95 1.21
CA SER A 150 -24.58 -23.12 2.08
C SER A 150 -25.11 -22.66 3.44
N SER A 151 -26.04 -23.44 4.03
CA SER A 151 -26.56 -23.15 5.35
C SER A 151 -25.44 -23.24 6.40
N GLN A 152 -25.26 -22.18 7.19
CA GLN A 152 -24.42 -22.23 8.38
C GLN A 152 -25.17 -22.95 9.49
N ARG A 153 -24.63 -24.08 9.93
CA ARG A 153 -25.16 -24.80 11.11
C ARG A 153 -24.31 -24.42 12.32
N LEU A 154 -24.94 -23.83 13.32
CA LEU A 154 -24.30 -23.55 14.60
C LEU A 154 -24.27 -24.85 15.43
N TYR A 155 -23.07 -25.23 15.86
CA TYR A 155 -22.87 -26.35 16.78
C TYR A 155 -22.35 -25.79 18.12
N ASP A 156 -22.78 -26.39 19.24
CA ASP A 156 -22.28 -26.05 20.57
C ASP A 156 -20.77 -26.40 20.66
N GLN A 157 -19.93 -25.40 20.86
CA GLN A 157 -18.46 -25.55 20.90
C GLN A 157 -17.92 -26.25 22.14
N LYS A 158 -18.79 -26.63 23.11
CA LYS A 158 -18.36 -27.29 24.35
C LYS A 158 -17.92 -28.74 24.23
N LYS A 159 -17.94 -29.34 23.02
CA LYS A 159 -17.63 -30.77 22.79
C LYS A 159 -16.57 -31.08 21.72
N GLN A 160 -15.70 -30.17 21.32
CA GLN A 160 -14.58 -30.56 20.42
C GLN A 160 -13.25 -29.96 20.90
N THR A 161 -12.65 -30.66 21.84
CA THR A 161 -11.19 -30.66 21.99
C THR A 161 -10.62 -31.69 21.00
N ASN A 162 -9.67 -31.23 20.19
CA ASN A 162 -8.79 -31.98 19.29
C ASN A 162 -9.33 -32.40 17.90
N LYS A 163 -8.96 -31.62 16.89
CA LYS A 163 -8.12 -32.05 15.76
C LYS A 163 -7.99 -30.93 14.72
N ASP A 164 -6.76 -30.66 14.37
CA ASP A 164 -6.21 -29.90 13.27
C ASP A 164 -7.16 -29.40 12.16
N GLY A 165 -7.21 -28.08 11.95
CA GLY A 165 -7.94 -27.49 10.84
C GLY A 165 -7.59 -26.02 10.66
N ILE A 166 -6.85 -25.72 9.61
CA ILE A 166 -6.51 -24.37 9.13
C ILE A 166 -7.79 -23.59 8.84
N VAL A 167 -8.00 -22.47 9.50
CA VAL A 167 -9.12 -21.55 9.23
C VAL A 167 -8.65 -20.53 8.18
N ALA A 168 -9.18 -20.63 6.98
CA ALA A 168 -9.06 -19.59 5.97
C ALA A 168 -10.08 -18.47 6.26
N VAL A 169 -9.57 -17.26 6.53
CA VAL A 169 -10.41 -16.06 6.67
C VAL A 169 -10.74 -15.54 5.28
N GLN A 170 -11.98 -15.65 4.89
CA GLN A 170 -12.52 -15.12 3.64
C GLN A 170 -13.14 -13.76 3.90
N SER A 171 -12.53 -12.71 3.35
CA SER A 171 -13.03 -11.34 3.39
C SER A 171 -14.29 -11.22 2.52
N GLN A 172 -15.38 -10.77 3.13
CA GLN A 172 -16.64 -10.46 2.44
C GLN A 172 -16.59 -9.03 1.91
N ASN A 173 -16.68 -8.87 0.60
CA ASN A 173 -16.97 -7.59 -0.05
C ASN A 173 -18.50 -7.40 -0.06
N LEU A 174 -18.96 -6.37 0.62
CA LEU A 174 -20.33 -5.87 0.53
C LEU A 174 -20.45 -5.04 -0.74
N THR A 175 -21.33 -5.48 -1.62
CA THR A 175 -21.77 -4.72 -2.81
C THR A 175 -22.99 -3.91 -2.42
N GLU A 176 -22.87 -2.59 -2.37
CA GLU A 176 -24.01 -1.66 -2.27
C GLU A 176 -24.58 -1.36 -3.67
N GLU A 177 -25.90 -1.30 -3.74
CA GLU A 177 -26.67 -1.06 -4.96
C GLU A 177 -26.47 0.36 -5.50
N LEU A 178 -26.25 0.46 -6.80
CA LEU A 178 -26.06 1.72 -7.53
C LEU A 178 -27.40 2.31 -7.99
N ASN A 179 -27.68 3.52 -7.52
CA ASN A 179 -28.69 4.40 -8.11
C ASN A 179 -28.10 5.15 -9.30
N VAL A 180 -28.77 5.06 -10.42
CA VAL A 180 -28.44 5.72 -11.68
C VAL A 180 -28.74 7.21 -11.59
N ALA A 181 -27.75 8.07 -11.83
CA ALA A 181 -27.89 9.52 -11.94
C ALA A 181 -27.78 9.98 -13.40
N PRO A 182 -28.39 11.13 -13.77
CA PRO A 182 -28.58 11.54 -15.16
C PRO A 182 -27.29 12.07 -15.81
N GLU A 183 -27.31 11.91 -17.13
CA GLU A 183 -26.28 12.29 -18.10
C GLU A 183 -25.95 13.79 -18.06
N VAL A 184 -24.67 14.11 -17.82
CA VAL A 184 -24.13 15.48 -17.89
C VAL A 184 -23.08 15.52 -18.99
N GLU A 185 -23.26 16.45 -19.94
CA GLU A 185 -22.30 16.72 -21.01
C GLU A 185 -20.92 17.05 -20.44
N SER A 186 -19.92 16.27 -20.87
CA SER A 186 -18.53 16.38 -20.42
C SER A 186 -17.70 17.23 -21.39
N PRO A 187 -16.74 18.04 -20.91
CA PRO A 187 -15.81 18.74 -21.79
C PRO A 187 -14.93 17.75 -22.55
N GLU A 188 -14.63 18.07 -23.82
CA GLU A 188 -13.81 17.24 -24.72
C GLU A 188 -12.43 16.97 -24.11
N ALA A 189 -12.22 15.71 -23.73
CA ALA A 189 -10.90 15.22 -23.34
C ALA A 189 -10.14 14.77 -24.59
N GLU A 190 -8.88 15.15 -24.74
CA GLU A 190 -8.01 14.58 -25.77
C GLU A 190 -7.80 13.09 -25.48
N THR A 191 -8.66 12.27 -26.05
CA THR A 191 -8.66 10.83 -25.87
C THR A 191 -7.87 10.19 -26.98
N THR A 192 -6.71 9.63 -26.68
CA THR A 192 -5.95 8.77 -27.60
C THR A 192 -6.54 7.36 -27.70
N GLY A 193 -7.57 7.04 -26.92
CA GLY A 193 -8.30 5.79 -26.93
C GLY A 193 -9.81 5.99 -26.78
N ARG A 194 -10.63 5.16 -27.43
CA ARG A 194 -12.07 5.12 -27.28
C ARG A 194 -12.46 3.98 -26.35
N SER A 195 -13.22 4.27 -25.29
CA SER A 195 -13.79 3.24 -24.43
C SER A 195 -15.18 2.90 -24.90
N GLU A 196 -15.50 1.63 -24.94
CA GLU A 196 -16.85 1.11 -25.25
C GLU A 196 -17.26 0.18 -24.09
N GLU A 197 -18.48 0.35 -23.59
CA GLU A 197 -19.04 -0.56 -22.60
C GLU A 197 -19.45 -1.86 -23.32
N SER A 198 -18.88 -2.98 -22.93
CA SER A 198 -19.19 -4.28 -23.51
C SER A 198 -19.69 -5.21 -22.42
N GLY A 199 -20.99 -5.31 -22.26
CA GLY A 199 -21.75 -6.30 -21.49
C GLY A 199 -21.29 -6.63 -20.07
N SER A 200 -20.03 -6.89 -19.82
CA SER A 200 -19.46 -7.24 -18.51
C SER A 200 -18.17 -6.50 -18.19
N GLY A 201 -17.79 -5.48 -18.96
CA GLY A 201 -16.54 -4.73 -18.73
C GLY A 201 -16.33 -3.61 -19.73
N PHE A 202 -15.24 -2.86 -19.51
CA PHE A 202 -14.83 -1.78 -20.40
C PHE A 202 -13.81 -2.26 -21.41
N LEU A 203 -13.93 -1.77 -22.65
CA LEU A 203 -13.02 -2.03 -23.75
C LEU A 203 -12.33 -0.73 -24.15
N PHE A 204 -11.03 -0.68 -24.02
CA PHE A 204 -10.20 0.45 -24.43
C PHE A 204 -9.57 0.14 -25.78
N ARG A 205 -9.93 0.90 -26.80
CA ARG A 205 -9.34 0.82 -28.13
C ARG A 205 -8.23 1.85 -28.26
N TYR A 206 -6.98 1.39 -28.37
CA TYR A 206 -5.87 2.30 -28.63
C TYR A 206 -5.89 2.78 -30.09
N SER A 207 -5.84 4.09 -30.29
CA SER A 207 -6.10 4.70 -31.61
C SER A 207 -4.95 4.55 -32.61
N LYS A 208 -3.74 4.30 -32.14
CA LYS A 208 -2.54 4.20 -32.98
C LYS A 208 -2.02 2.77 -33.00
N PRO A 209 -1.49 2.29 -34.14
CA PRO A 209 -0.80 1.01 -34.15
C PRO A 209 0.37 1.00 -33.17
N VAL A 210 0.55 -0.11 -32.45
CA VAL A 210 1.57 -0.26 -31.43
C VAL A 210 2.43 -1.49 -31.71
N THR A 211 3.72 -1.41 -31.35
CA THR A 211 4.63 -2.56 -31.35
C THR A 211 4.87 -3.00 -29.91
N LEU A 212 4.54 -4.24 -29.59
CA LEU A 212 4.76 -4.91 -28.30
C LEU A 212 5.67 -6.10 -28.53
N LEU A 213 6.91 -5.97 -28.08
CA LEU A 213 7.89 -7.05 -28.19
C LEU A 213 7.70 -8.03 -27.02
N SER A 214 7.91 -9.33 -27.29
CA SER A 214 7.86 -10.36 -26.24
C SER A 214 9.06 -10.26 -25.32
N ARG A 215 8.88 -9.60 -24.16
CA ARG A 215 9.92 -9.32 -23.15
C ARG A 215 9.34 -9.36 -21.74
N LYS A 216 10.23 -9.52 -20.74
CA LYS A 216 9.85 -9.36 -19.33
C LYS A 216 9.55 -7.93 -18.92
N GLU A 217 10.04 -6.96 -19.70
CA GLU A 217 9.82 -5.53 -19.42
C GLU A 217 8.44 -5.11 -19.87
N SER A 218 7.67 -4.51 -18.97
CA SER A 218 6.36 -3.94 -19.29
C SER A 218 6.50 -2.69 -20.15
N LYS A 219 5.49 -2.45 -20.99
CA LYS A 219 5.37 -1.24 -21.78
C LYS A 219 4.19 -0.41 -21.29
N LYS A 220 4.44 0.86 -20.97
CA LYS A 220 3.38 1.81 -20.64
C LYS A 220 2.94 2.56 -21.89
N ILE A 221 1.63 2.62 -22.11
CA ILE A 221 0.99 3.40 -23.18
C ILE A 221 -0.06 4.31 -22.59
N SER A 222 -0.15 5.54 -23.07
CA SER A 222 -1.15 6.51 -22.64
C SER A 222 -2.48 6.23 -23.34
N LEU A 223 -3.53 5.98 -22.58
CA LEU A 223 -4.88 5.72 -23.08
C LEU A 223 -5.70 6.99 -23.19
N ALA A 224 -5.58 7.88 -22.19
CA ALA A 224 -6.27 9.16 -22.14
C ALA A 224 -5.51 10.14 -21.25
N SER A 225 -5.66 11.42 -21.54
CA SER A 225 -5.22 12.52 -20.69
C SER A 225 -6.32 13.57 -20.63
N PHE A 226 -6.56 14.11 -19.44
CA PHE A 226 -7.55 15.16 -19.25
C PHE A 226 -7.16 16.07 -18.07
N MET A 227 -7.65 17.30 -18.12
CA MET A 227 -7.59 18.22 -17.00
C MET A 227 -8.96 18.28 -16.32
N THR A 228 -8.97 18.35 -15.01
CA THR A 228 -10.20 18.52 -14.24
C THR A 228 -9.98 19.49 -13.10
N GLU A 229 -11.05 20.14 -12.69
CA GLU A 229 -11.05 20.96 -11.48
C GLU A 229 -10.85 20.10 -10.25
N ALA A 230 -10.08 20.61 -9.30
CA ALA A 230 -9.81 19.97 -8.04
C ALA A 230 -9.89 20.96 -6.89
N THR A 231 -10.44 20.52 -5.78
CA THR A 231 -10.42 21.28 -4.52
C THR A 231 -9.28 20.77 -3.64
N PHE A 232 -8.38 21.65 -3.25
CA PHE A 232 -7.25 21.31 -2.39
C PHE A 232 -7.51 21.75 -0.96
N THR A 233 -7.29 20.85 -0.03
CA THR A 233 -7.37 21.10 1.41
C THR A 233 -6.16 20.51 2.12
N THR A 234 -5.76 21.10 3.24
CA THR A 234 -4.73 20.52 4.08
C THR A 234 -5.38 19.55 5.06
N LEU A 235 -5.04 18.28 4.96
CA LEU A 235 -5.48 17.22 5.86
C LEU A 235 -4.41 16.95 6.93
N TYR A 236 -4.79 16.98 8.19
CA TYR A 236 -3.90 16.61 9.29
C TYR A 236 -4.55 15.56 10.19
N VAL A 237 -3.97 14.35 10.20
CA VAL A 237 -4.38 13.20 11.01
C VAL A 237 -3.15 12.69 11.77
N PRO A 238 -2.84 13.25 12.96
CA PRO A 238 -1.59 12.98 13.69
C PRO A 238 -1.37 11.50 14.03
N SER A 239 -2.44 10.75 14.26
CA SER A 239 -2.41 9.30 14.50
C SER A 239 -1.84 8.50 13.32
N LEU A 240 -1.95 9.01 12.09
CA LEU A 240 -1.48 8.37 10.86
C LEU A 240 -0.20 9.00 10.31
N LYS A 241 -0.08 10.33 10.36
CA LYS A 241 1.06 11.09 9.83
C LYS A 241 1.42 12.25 10.74
N ARG A 242 2.72 12.41 11.02
CA ARG A 242 3.23 13.49 11.89
C ARG A 242 3.16 14.89 11.28
N TYR A 243 2.90 14.99 9.99
CA TYR A 243 2.85 16.24 9.23
C TYR A 243 1.56 16.34 8.41
N PRO A 244 1.07 17.57 8.19
CA PRO A 244 -0.08 17.79 7.34
C PRO A 244 0.18 17.39 5.88
N LEU A 245 -0.87 16.96 5.18
CA LEU A 245 -0.84 16.54 3.79
C LEU A 245 -1.74 17.43 2.94
N ILE A 246 -1.37 17.69 1.70
CA ILE A 246 -2.27 18.29 0.72
C ILE A 246 -3.16 17.18 0.18
N LYS A 247 -4.47 17.30 0.40
CA LYS A 247 -5.51 16.44 -0.15
C LYS A 247 -6.20 17.15 -1.31
N GLY A 248 -6.20 16.53 -2.49
CA GLY A 248 -6.97 16.97 -3.64
C GLY A 248 -8.21 16.10 -3.82
N ILE A 249 -9.35 16.75 -4.07
CA ILE A 249 -10.62 16.12 -4.40
C ILE A 249 -11.00 16.57 -5.80
N PHE A 250 -11.22 15.64 -6.71
CA PHE A 250 -11.58 15.93 -8.10
C PHE A 250 -12.70 15.00 -8.56
N LYS A 251 -13.37 15.38 -9.66
CA LYS A 251 -14.40 14.58 -10.29
C LYS A 251 -13.80 13.80 -11.47
N ASN A 252 -14.15 12.53 -11.60
CA ASN A 252 -13.78 11.77 -12.79
C ASN A 252 -14.61 12.25 -13.99
N VAL A 253 -14.01 13.04 -14.87
CA VAL A 253 -14.64 13.62 -16.06
C VAL A 253 -14.27 12.88 -17.36
N SER A 254 -13.57 11.75 -17.25
CA SER A 254 -13.04 11.03 -18.42
C SER A 254 -14.09 10.31 -19.29
N GLY A 255 -15.32 10.17 -18.79
CA GLY A 255 -16.37 9.37 -19.46
C GLY A 255 -16.21 7.86 -19.27
N PHE A 256 -15.14 7.38 -18.62
CA PHE A 256 -14.91 5.97 -18.30
C PHE A 256 -14.41 5.81 -16.85
N PRO A 257 -14.54 4.64 -16.23
CA PRO A 257 -14.15 4.47 -14.85
C PRO A 257 -12.62 4.53 -14.66
N ILE A 258 -12.20 5.09 -13.53
CA ILE A 258 -10.86 4.86 -13.02
C ILE A 258 -10.88 3.48 -12.36
N LEU A 259 -10.07 2.57 -12.86
CA LEU A 259 -9.96 1.21 -12.35
C LEU A 259 -9.00 1.14 -11.16
N PRO A 260 -9.09 0.12 -10.28
CA PRO A 260 -8.12 -0.09 -9.25
C PRO A 260 -6.70 -0.19 -9.82
N GLY A 261 -5.78 0.67 -9.39
CA GLY A 261 -4.44 0.72 -9.95
C GLY A 261 -3.50 1.71 -9.27
N GLU A 262 -2.21 1.57 -9.54
CA GLU A 262 -1.17 2.43 -9.02
C GLU A 262 -1.18 3.80 -9.69
N VAL A 263 -0.98 4.84 -8.88
CA VAL A 263 -0.87 6.23 -9.35
C VAL A 263 0.43 6.86 -8.86
N VAL A 264 1.14 7.48 -9.77
CA VAL A 264 2.29 8.35 -9.46
C VAL A 264 1.80 9.78 -9.39
N VAL A 265 2.16 10.45 -8.30
CA VAL A 265 1.68 11.81 -8.00
C VAL A 265 2.82 12.80 -8.16
N PHE A 266 2.54 13.88 -8.88
CA PHE A 266 3.47 14.98 -9.11
C PHE A 266 2.92 16.29 -8.53
N ARG A 267 3.83 17.13 -8.05
CA ARG A 267 3.55 18.51 -7.64
C ARG A 267 4.65 19.40 -8.17
N GLN A 268 4.28 20.46 -8.89
CA GLN A 268 5.26 21.29 -9.62
C GLN A 268 6.11 20.41 -10.56
N ALA A 269 7.42 20.48 -10.51
CA ALA A 269 8.31 19.72 -11.39
C ALA A 269 8.81 18.39 -10.76
N GLY A 270 8.24 17.97 -9.60
CA GLY A 270 8.77 16.83 -8.85
C GLY A 270 7.75 15.74 -8.54
N MET A 271 8.20 14.49 -8.59
CA MET A 271 7.44 13.36 -8.08
C MET A 271 7.32 13.46 -6.55
N VAL A 272 6.09 13.35 -6.05
CA VAL A 272 5.79 13.40 -4.61
C VAL A 272 5.77 12.00 -3.99
N GLY A 273 5.28 11.01 -4.75
CA GLY A 273 5.16 9.64 -4.30
C GLY A 273 4.19 8.83 -5.14
N THR A 274 3.87 7.65 -4.64
CA THR A 274 2.89 6.75 -5.24
C THR A 274 1.71 6.54 -4.30
N SER A 275 0.56 6.23 -4.86
CA SER A 275 -0.67 5.85 -4.16
C SER A 275 -1.42 4.83 -5.00
N ASN A 276 -2.63 4.46 -4.59
CA ASN A 276 -3.50 3.60 -5.37
C ASN A 276 -4.89 4.20 -5.45
N PHE A 277 -5.51 4.13 -6.62
CA PHE A 277 -6.94 4.35 -6.76
C PHE A 277 -7.70 3.05 -6.51
N GLY A 278 -8.87 3.18 -5.90
CA GLY A 278 -9.93 2.18 -6.01
C GLY A 278 -10.72 2.38 -7.31
N TYR A 279 -11.85 1.70 -7.42
CA TYR A 279 -12.78 1.93 -8.54
C TYR A 279 -13.50 3.27 -8.33
N VAL A 280 -13.49 4.14 -9.37
CA VAL A 280 -14.17 5.43 -9.36
C VAL A 280 -14.98 5.55 -10.65
N SER A 281 -16.30 5.61 -10.52
CA SER A 281 -17.22 5.71 -11.65
C SER A 281 -17.07 7.05 -12.40
N PRO A 282 -17.46 7.13 -13.67
CA PRO A 282 -17.60 8.41 -14.35
C PRO A 282 -18.51 9.34 -13.56
N GLY A 283 -18.08 10.58 -13.37
CA GLY A 283 -18.81 11.60 -12.59
C GLY A 283 -18.66 11.50 -11.08
N GLU A 284 -18.07 10.44 -10.54
CA GLU A 284 -17.80 10.25 -9.12
C GLU A 284 -16.59 11.09 -8.66
N LYS A 285 -16.57 11.44 -7.36
CA LYS A 285 -15.43 12.16 -6.76
C LYS A 285 -14.36 11.17 -6.32
N ALA A 286 -13.11 11.49 -6.64
CA ALA A 286 -11.93 10.81 -6.17
C ALA A 286 -11.10 11.71 -5.27
N GLU A 287 -10.35 11.11 -4.35
CA GLU A 287 -9.42 11.80 -3.46
C GLU A 287 -7.99 11.28 -3.66
N ILE A 288 -7.03 12.19 -3.61
CA ILE A 288 -5.61 11.84 -3.72
C ILE A 288 -4.76 12.80 -2.88
N SER A 289 -3.63 12.31 -2.36
CA SER A 289 -2.67 13.13 -1.62
C SER A 289 -1.54 13.62 -2.52
N PHE A 290 -1.28 14.93 -2.47
CA PHE A 290 -0.17 15.58 -3.15
C PHE A 290 1.05 15.82 -2.23
N GLY A 291 1.22 14.95 -1.22
CA GLY A 291 2.35 14.98 -0.30
C GLY A 291 2.21 15.96 0.84
N SER A 292 3.33 16.30 1.47
CA SER A 292 3.37 17.17 2.65
C SER A 292 3.03 18.61 2.34
N GLU A 293 2.24 19.23 3.24
CA GLU A 293 2.02 20.67 3.26
C GLU A 293 3.10 21.33 4.13
N ASN A 294 4.12 21.89 3.48
CA ASN A 294 5.29 22.41 4.18
C ASN A 294 5.08 23.83 4.76
N GLU A 295 4.04 24.54 4.31
CA GLU A 295 3.69 25.86 4.81
C GLU A 295 2.93 25.81 6.14
N ILE A 296 2.40 24.65 6.52
CA ILE A 296 1.67 24.45 7.77
C ILE A 296 2.56 23.69 8.77
N ARG A 297 2.93 24.38 9.83
CA ARG A 297 3.56 23.78 11.01
C ARG A 297 2.50 23.21 11.93
N ALA A 298 2.66 21.95 12.30
CA ALA A 298 1.77 21.27 13.23
C ALA A 298 2.57 20.74 14.42
N ILE A 299 2.09 21.02 15.64
CA ILE A 299 2.65 20.47 16.89
C ILE A 299 1.53 19.71 17.58
N TYR A 300 1.73 18.43 17.78
CA TYR A 300 0.77 17.53 18.43
C TYR A 300 1.31 17.06 19.77
N ARG A 301 0.50 17.19 20.82
CA ARG A 301 0.80 16.71 22.17
C ARG A 301 -0.37 15.92 22.71
N LYS A 302 -0.10 14.75 23.25
CA LYS A 302 -1.10 13.89 23.89
C LYS A 302 -0.68 13.63 25.33
N GLU A 303 -1.59 13.92 26.25
CA GLU A 303 -1.45 13.69 27.69
C GLU A 303 -2.54 12.74 28.14
N SER A 304 -2.18 11.78 28.98
CA SER A 304 -3.13 10.84 29.58
C SER A 304 -2.97 10.90 31.09
N ASN A 305 -4.02 11.30 31.78
CA ASN A 305 -4.09 11.27 33.23
C ASN A 305 -5.06 10.16 33.62
N GLN A 306 -4.54 9.18 34.37
CA GLN A 306 -5.40 8.19 35.03
C GLN A 306 -5.88 8.81 36.36
N THR A 307 -7.14 9.16 36.43
CA THR A 307 -7.74 9.62 37.69
C THR A 307 -8.34 8.41 38.40
N LYS A 308 -8.03 8.30 39.67
CA LYS A 308 -8.43 7.21 40.57
C LYS A 308 -9.93 7.11 40.71
N GLU A 309 -10.35 5.89 41.02
CA GLU A 309 -11.66 5.42 41.48
C GLU A 309 -12.50 6.50 42.14
N GLY A 310 -13.69 6.68 41.63
CA GLY A 310 -14.75 7.35 42.40
C GLY A 310 -15.08 6.50 43.61
N ILE A 311 -14.78 7.00 44.79
CA ILE A 311 -14.86 6.31 46.09
C ILE A 311 -16.27 5.73 46.38
N LEU A 312 -17.28 6.06 45.59
CA LEU A 312 -18.66 5.67 45.78
C LEU A 312 -19.32 4.85 44.66
N SER A 313 -18.70 4.68 43.49
CA SER A 313 -19.36 4.02 42.34
C SER A 313 -18.64 2.80 41.77
N GLY A 314 -17.43 2.46 42.25
CA GLY A 314 -16.64 1.35 41.68
C GLY A 314 -16.24 1.51 40.24
N ALA A 315 -16.33 2.72 39.68
CA ALA A 315 -15.96 3.02 38.29
C ALA A 315 -14.56 3.66 38.21
N LYS A 316 -13.79 3.25 37.21
CA LYS A 316 -12.52 3.90 36.83
C LYS A 316 -12.82 4.94 35.76
N VAL A 317 -12.09 6.06 35.82
CA VAL A 317 -12.17 7.13 34.81
C VAL A 317 -10.77 7.44 34.29
N ILE A 318 -10.60 7.35 32.98
CA ILE A 318 -9.39 7.80 32.29
C ILE A 318 -9.70 9.09 31.57
N GLU A 319 -8.95 10.13 31.87
CA GLU A 319 -9.01 11.42 31.16
C GLU A 319 -7.88 11.52 30.15
N LYS A 320 -8.22 11.92 28.94
CA LYS A 320 -7.24 12.17 27.87
C LYS A 320 -7.37 13.61 27.38
N SER A 321 -6.22 14.23 27.20
CA SER A 321 -6.10 15.58 26.67
C SER A 321 -5.17 15.56 25.46
N ILE A 322 -5.66 16.08 24.36
CA ILE A 322 -4.90 16.26 23.12
C ILE A 322 -4.88 17.75 22.82
N ARG A 323 -3.68 18.24 22.54
CA ARG A 323 -3.47 19.64 22.14
C ARG A 323 -2.75 19.67 20.80
N VAL A 324 -3.32 20.41 19.87
CA VAL A 324 -2.76 20.63 18.54
C VAL A 324 -2.57 22.12 18.33
N GLU A 325 -1.37 22.51 17.94
CA GLU A 325 -1.05 23.86 17.50
C GLU A 325 -0.78 23.83 16.01
N LEU A 326 -1.51 24.62 15.23
CA LEU A 326 -1.37 24.76 13.79
C LEU A 326 -0.97 26.20 13.48
N GLU A 327 0.02 26.40 12.64
CA GLU A 327 0.52 27.73 12.25
C GLU A 327 0.79 27.77 10.75
N ASN A 328 0.26 28.78 10.06
CA ASN A 328 0.43 28.97 8.63
C ASN A 328 1.57 29.95 8.36
N PHE A 329 2.69 29.46 7.85
CA PHE A 329 3.84 30.27 7.41
C PHE A 329 3.78 30.65 5.93
N GLY A 330 2.75 30.19 5.21
CA GLY A 330 2.52 30.52 3.82
C GLY A 330 2.00 31.95 3.65
N LYS A 331 1.97 32.39 2.40
CA LYS A 331 1.47 33.72 2.01
C LYS A 331 -0.03 33.77 1.78
N GLU A 332 -0.70 32.63 1.80
CA GLU A 332 -2.12 32.47 1.49
C GLU A 332 -2.86 31.74 2.59
N SER A 333 -4.19 32.00 2.68
CA SER A 333 -5.05 31.22 3.57
C SER A 333 -5.06 29.75 3.17
N ARG A 334 -5.12 28.87 4.17
CA ARG A 334 -5.21 27.41 3.98
C ARG A 334 -6.40 26.85 4.73
N MET A 335 -7.26 26.17 4.00
CA MET A 335 -8.31 25.34 4.59
C MET A 335 -7.69 24.07 5.16
N ILE A 336 -7.82 23.87 6.47
CA ILE A 336 -7.26 22.72 7.18
C ILE A 336 -8.40 21.87 7.72
N SER A 337 -8.39 20.58 7.40
CA SER A 337 -9.17 19.54 8.04
C SER A 337 -8.27 18.81 9.04
N PHE A 338 -8.43 19.12 10.32
CA PHE A 338 -7.79 18.36 11.39
C PHE A 338 -8.74 17.29 11.88
N GLN A 339 -8.27 16.03 11.91
CA GLN A 339 -9.07 14.89 12.32
C GLN A 339 -8.38 14.13 13.44
N GLU A 340 -9.16 13.75 14.45
CA GLU A 340 -8.72 12.93 15.56
C GLU A 340 -9.82 11.96 15.95
N SER A 341 -9.45 10.79 16.46
CA SER A 341 -10.40 9.78 16.91
C SER A 341 -10.47 9.69 18.41
N ILE A 342 -11.68 9.56 18.93
CA ILE A 342 -11.97 9.14 20.29
C ILE A 342 -12.47 7.70 20.27
N PRO A 343 -12.24 6.91 21.31
CA PRO A 343 -12.77 5.55 21.39
C PRO A 343 -14.29 5.54 21.34
N VAL A 344 -14.86 4.52 20.71
CA VAL A 344 -16.30 4.25 20.70
C VAL A 344 -16.55 2.98 21.49
N SER A 345 -17.53 2.99 22.38
CA SER A 345 -17.84 1.83 23.19
C SER A 345 -18.81 0.87 22.47
N GLY A 346 -18.45 -0.41 22.42
CA GLY A 346 -19.36 -1.50 22.04
C GLY A 346 -20.14 -2.10 23.22
N VAL A 347 -19.99 -1.57 24.44
CA VAL A 347 -20.56 -2.13 25.69
C VAL A 347 -21.22 -0.99 26.47
N GLU A 348 -22.43 -1.20 26.97
CA GLU A 348 -23.20 -0.18 27.70
C GLU A 348 -22.51 0.30 28.99
N SER A 349 -21.74 -0.55 29.64
CA SER A 349 -21.02 -0.23 30.88
C SER A 349 -19.80 0.68 30.68
N VAL A 350 -19.33 0.85 29.44
CA VAL A 350 -18.21 1.75 29.10
C VAL A 350 -18.76 2.97 28.40
N LYS A 351 -18.52 4.15 28.96
CA LYS A 351 -19.04 5.42 28.44
C LYS A 351 -17.91 6.36 28.09
N VAL A 352 -18.02 6.99 26.92
CA VAL A 352 -17.08 8.03 26.45
C VAL A 352 -17.79 9.36 26.40
N PHE A 353 -17.19 10.38 27.04
CA PHE A 353 -17.75 11.71 27.12
C PHE A 353 -16.72 12.73 26.64
N ILE A 354 -17.11 13.57 25.69
CA ILE A 354 -16.31 14.74 25.30
C ILE A 354 -16.48 15.81 26.39
N ASP A 355 -15.35 16.32 26.89
CA ASP A 355 -15.37 17.36 27.93
C ASP A 355 -15.75 18.72 27.31
N SER A 356 -16.47 19.54 28.07
CA SER A 356 -16.89 20.89 27.66
C SER A 356 -15.74 21.85 27.35
N ASN A 357 -14.54 21.57 27.85
CA ASN A 357 -13.32 22.34 27.53
C ASN A 357 -12.71 21.94 26.16
N THR A 358 -13.34 21.05 25.40
CA THR A 358 -12.95 20.75 24.02
C THR A 358 -13.26 21.96 23.14
N THR A 359 -12.33 22.29 22.24
CA THR A 359 -12.53 23.36 21.27
C THR A 359 -13.79 23.10 20.44
N SER A 360 -14.69 24.09 20.41
CA SER A 360 -15.95 24.01 19.67
C SER A 360 -15.73 23.95 18.15
N GLY A 361 -16.80 23.69 17.39
CA GLY A 361 -16.79 23.69 15.94
C GLY A 361 -16.31 22.38 15.31
N HIS A 362 -16.17 21.31 16.10
CA HIS A 362 -15.98 19.98 15.55
C HIS A 362 -17.31 19.37 15.08
N SER A 363 -17.21 18.51 14.09
CA SER A 363 -18.29 17.63 13.63
C SER A 363 -17.79 16.18 13.60
N GLU A 364 -18.68 15.24 13.80
CA GLU A 364 -18.36 13.83 13.60
C GLU A 364 -18.47 13.48 12.11
N ILE A 365 -17.43 12.89 11.52
CA ILE A 365 -17.39 12.56 10.09
C ILE A 365 -18.49 11.55 9.72
N ARG A 366 -18.68 10.54 10.57
CA ARG A 366 -19.77 9.56 10.47
C ARG A 366 -20.37 9.40 11.85
N LYS A 367 -21.68 9.31 11.92
CA LYS A 367 -22.39 9.08 13.17
C LYS A 367 -21.82 7.83 13.87
N ASP A 368 -21.57 7.96 15.14
CA ASP A 368 -21.05 6.89 16.02
C ASP A 368 -19.67 6.31 15.58
N SER A 369 -18.91 7.03 14.77
CA SER A 369 -17.54 6.62 14.38
C SER A 369 -16.47 7.03 15.37
N GLY A 370 -16.77 8.00 16.23
CA GLY A 370 -15.79 8.63 17.12
C GLY A 370 -14.73 9.46 16.39
N ILE A 371 -14.87 9.70 15.09
CA ILE A 371 -13.93 10.51 14.31
C ILE A 371 -14.41 11.96 14.27
N LEU A 372 -13.69 12.83 14.95
CA LEU A 372 -13.98 14.26 15.04
C LEU A 372 -13.15 15.03 14.01
N GLU A 373 -13.79 15.98 13.33
CA GLU A 373 -13.15 16.86 12.35
C GLU A 373 -13.35 18.33 12.76
N TRP A 374 -12.26 19.10 12.76
CA TRP A 374 -12.27 20.56 12.81
C TRP A 374 -11.86 21.11 11.45
N ARG A 375 -12.70 21.98 10.89
CA ARG A 375 -12.40 22.68 9.64
C ARG A 375 -12.02 24.13 9.98
N LEU A 376 -10.82 24.51 9.60
CA LEU A 376 -10.20 25.78 9.95
C LEU A 376 -9.75 26.48 8.67
N ASP A 377 -9.99 27.80 8.62
CA ASP A 377 -9.37 28.67 7.63
C ASP A 377 -8.22 29.43 8.32
N LEU A 378 -6.99 28.99 8.10
CA LEU A 378 -5.80 29.64 8.66
C LEU A 378 -5.25 30.68 7.68
N LYS A 379 -5.38 31.95 8.08
CA LYS A 379 -4.78 33.08 7.36
C LYS A 379 -3.25 33.05 7.44
N PRO A 380 -2.53 33.77 6.56
CA PRO A 380 -1.08 33.92 6.65
C PRO A 380 -0.63 34.37 8.05
N ASN A 381 0.40 33.74 8.59
CA ASN A 381 0.96 33.97 9.93
C ASN A 381 -0.02 33.76 11.10
N GLN A 382 -1.16 33.13 10.83
CA GLN A 382 -2.11 32.81 11.90
C GLN A 382 -1.72 31.51 12.58
N LYS A 383 -1.84 31.54 13.92
CA LYS A 383 -1.69 30.38 14.79
C LYS A 383 -3.04 30.04 15.41
N GLN A 384 -3.39 28.75 15.40
CA GLN A 384 -4.62 28.22 15.99
C GLN A 384 -4.28 27.06 16.92
N GLU A 385 -4.87 27.06 18.12
CA GLU A 385 -4.79 25.96 19.07
C GLU A 385 -6.14 25.21 19.10
N ILE A 386 -6.07 23.88 19.06
CA ILE A 386 -7.22 22.98 19.24
C ILE A 386 -6.94 22.11 20.45
N LYS A 387 -7.92 22.02 21.34
CA LYS A 387 -7.90 21.14 22.50
C LYS A 387 -9.01 20.12 22.36
N LEU A 388 -8.69 18.86 22.48
CA LEU A 388 -9.65 17.78 22.61
C LEU A 388 -9.46 17.13 23.97
N LYS A 389 -10.49 17.18 24.79
CA LYS A 389 -10.53 16.48 26.08
C LYS A 389 -11.67 15.50 26.10
N TYR A 390 -11.42 14.31 26.53
CA TYR A 390 -12.46 13.31 26.71
C TYR A 390 -12.19 12.41 27.92
N LYS A 391 -13.25 11.81 28.44
CA LYS A 391 -13.23 10.89 29.57
C LYS A 391 -13.80 9.56 29.15
N VAL A 392 -13.16 8.48 29.59
CA VAL A 392 -13.65 7.11 29.44
C VAL A 392 -13.94 6.60 30.83
N SER A 393 -15.21 6.28 31.11
CA SER A 393 -15.68 5.71 32.37
C SER A 393 -16.05 4.24 32.17
N PHE A 394 -15.54 3.37 33.03
CA PHE A 394 -15.74 1.92 32.93
C PHE A 394 -15.69 1.25 34.30
N PRO A 395 -16.29 0.05 34.48
CA PRO A 395 -16.24 -0.70 35.72
C PRO A 395 -14.81 -1.08 36.13
N ALA A 396 -14.55 -1.15 37.45
CA ALA A 396 -13.21 -1.40 37.99
C ALA A 396 -12.60 -2.73 37.57
N GLU A 397 -13.44 -3.73 37.28
CA GLU A 397 -13.05 -5.06 36.83
C GLU A 397 -12.58 -5.09 35.34
N PHE A 398 -12.82 -4.03 34.59
CA PHE A 398 -12.40 -3.95 33.18
C PHE A 398 -10.94 -3.49 33.10
N ASP A 399 -10.19 -4.17 32.25
CA ASP A 399 -8.84 -3.76 31.85
C ASP A 399 -8.89 -3.24 30.41
N LEU A 400 -8.87 -1.90 30.27
CA LEU A 400 -8.93 -1.25 28.97
C LEU A 400 -7.53 -0.71 28.62
N ASN A 401 -6.96 -1.23 27.54
CA ASN A 401 -5.78 -0.66 26.90
C ASN A 401 -6.20 0.53 26.02
N LEU A 402 -6.07 1.77 26.56
CA LEU A 402 -6.45 3.01 25.88
C LEU A 402 -5.22 3.87 25.55
#